data_6edda821ced4a165aeee43130b4dc1d0
#
_entry.id   6edda821ced4a165aeee43130b4dc1d0
#
_cell.length_a   1.000
_cell.length_b   1.000
_cell.length_c   1.000
_cell.angle_alpha   90.00
_cell.angle_beta   90.00
_cell.angle_gamma   90.00
#
_symmetry.space_group_name_H-M   'P 1'
#
loop_
_entity.id
_entity.type
_entity.pdbx_description
1 polymer ?
#
loop_
_entity_poly.entity_id
_entity_poly.type
_entity_poly.pdbx_seq_one_letter_code
_entity_poly.pdbx_strand_id
1 'polypeptide(L)'
;MAVKLWTVHFMRICVANLLLFISLYILFPVLSVEMADRLGVPVAQTGVIFLFFTLGMFLIGPFHAYLVDAYKRKYMCMFSFALMVAATAGYTFVTNVTELVLLSTVQGLAFGIATTAGITLAIDITNATLRSAGNVSFSWMARLGMIIGVVLGVWLYQSYSFKNLLSVSVITGIAGVLMVAGVYVPF
;
A
#
# COMPACT_ATOMS: atom_id res chain seq x y z
N MET A 1 3.03 33.56 14.03
CA MET A 1 2.35 32.95 12.88
C MET A 1 1.68 31.68 13.36
N ALA A 2 0.40 31.44 13.03
CA ALA A 2 -0.29 30.20 13.41
C ALA A 2 0.30 29.05 12.60
N VAL A 3 0.79 28.03 13.30
CA VAL A 3 1.35 26.82 12.67
C VAL A 3 0.18 26.01 12.11
N LYS A 4 0.18 25.75 10.79
CA LYS A 4 -0.88 25.00 10.12
C LYS A 4 -0.43 23.55 9.90
N LEU A 5 -1.25 22.58 10.33
CA LEU A 5 -1.04 21.17 10.05
C LEU A 5 -1.25 20.85 8.57
N TRP A 6 -2.35 21.33 8.00
CA TRP A 6 -2.79 21.03 6.64
C TRP A 6 -2.04 21.89 5.60
N THR A 7 -0.76 21.56 5.41
CA THR A 7 0.04 22.11 4.31
C THR A 7 -0.21 21.29 3.04
N VAL A 8 0.10 21.87 1.87
CA VAL A 8 -0.04 21.14 0.58
C VAL A 8 0.76 19.83 0.58
N HIS A 9 1.95 19.83 1.17
CA HIS A 9 2.80 18.64 1.22
C HIS A 9 2.25 17.59 2.19
N PHE A 10 1.72 18.02 3.34
CA PHE A 10 1.06 17.11 4.29
C PHE A 10 -0.22 16.50 3.69
N MET A 11 -1.04 17.30 3.00
CA MET A 11 -2.21 16.78 2.29
C MET A 11 -1.83 15.75 1.22
N ARG A 12 -0.78 16.01 0.44
CA ARG A 12 -0.30 15.07 -0.59
C ARG A 12 0.10 13.72 0.00
N ILE A 13 0.84 13.70 1.11
CA ILE A 13 1.25 12.42 1.72
C ILE A 13 0.06 11.71 2.38
N CYS A 14 -0.89 12.43 2.95
CA CYS A 14 -2.14 11.86 3.46
C CYS A 14 -2.98 11.22 2.36
N VAL A 15 -3.14 11.90 1.21
CA VAL A 15 -3.84 11.36 0.05
C VAL A 15 -3.08 10.18 -0.54
N ALA A 16 -1.74 10.23 -0.63
CA ALA A 16 -0.94 9.10 -1.06
C ALA A 16 -1.15 7.87 -0.18
N ASN A 17 -1.19 8.05 1.13
CA ASN A 17 -1.47 6.97 2.08
C ASN A 17 -2.88 6.39 1.90
N LEU A 18 -3.89 7.26 1.72
CA LEU A 18 -5.25 6.83 1.39
C LEU A 18 -5.26 5.96 0.13
N LEU A 19 -4.61 6.41 -0.95
CA LEU A 19 -4.56 5.70 -2.23
C LEU A 19 -3.76 4.39 -2.14
N LEU A 20 -2.70 4.33 -1.33
CA LEU A 20 -1.95 3.11 -1.03
C LEU A 20 -2.88 2.03 -0.46
N PHE A 21 -3.65 2.41 0.56
CA PHE A 21 -4.55 1.48 1.22
C PHE A 21 -5.75 1.11 0.33
N ILE A 22 -6.31 2.04 -0.43
CA ILE A 22 -7.37 1.73 -1.41
C ILE A 22 -6.84 0.72 -2.43
N SER A 23 -5.68 0.99 -3.04
CA SER A 23 -5.08 0.12 -4.06
C SER A 23 -4.89 -1.32 -3.55
N LEU A 24 -4.38 -1.51 -2.34
CA LEU A 24 -4.20 -2.83 -1.76
C LEU A 24 -5.54 -3.49 -1.41
N TYR A 25 -6.42 -2.77 -0.72
CA TYR A 25 -7.64 -3.33 -0.15
C TYR A 25 -8.77 -3.53 -1.18
N ILE A 26 -8.68 -2.96 -2.37
CA ILE A 26 -9.52 -3.38 -3.52
C ILE A 26 -9.29 -4.85 -3.85
N LEU A 27 -8.04 -5.30 -3.81
CA LEU A 27 -7.65 -6.65 -4.21
C LEU A 27 -7.87 -7.69 -3.09
N PHE A 28 -7.59 -7.32 -1.84
CA PHE A 28 -7.52 -8.24 -0.71
C PHE A 28 -8.74 -9.15 -0.51
N PRO A 29 -10.01 -8.65 -0.53
CA PRO A 29 -11.16 -9.49 -0.22
C PRO A 29 -11.46 -10.55 -1.28
N VAL A 30 -11.00 -10.36 -2.52
CA VAL A 30 -11.35 -11.22 -3.66
C VAL A 30 -10.19 -12.04 -4.18
N LEU A 31 -8.96 -11.68 -3.83
CA LEU A 31 -7.75 -12.29 -4.40
C LEU A 31 -7.69 -13.80 -4.17
N SER A 32 -7.98 -14.28 -2.96
CA SER A 32 -7.90 -15.70 -2.64
C SER A 32 -8.95 -16.53 -3.39
N VAL A 33 -10.15 -15.99 -3.56
CA VAL A 33 -11.23 -16.66 -4.28
C VAL A 33 -10.92 -16.72 -5.77
N GLU A 34 -10.56 -15.60 -6.37
CA GLU A 34 -10.19 -15.53 -7.79
C GLU A 34 -8.99 -16.44 -8.13
N MET A 35 -7.97 -16.47 -7.26
CA MET A 35 -6.81 -17.32 -7.47
C MET A 35 -7.15 -18.81 -7.29
N ALA A 36 -8.06 -19.16 -6.39
CA ALA A 36 -8.54 -20.53 -6.23
C ALA A 36 -9.23 -21.02 -7.49
N ASP A 37 -10.15 -20.24 -8.03
CA ASP A 37 -10.86 -20.56 -9.26
C ASP A 37 -9.91 -20.64 -10.46
N ARG A 38 -8.97 -19.70 -10.58
CA ARG A 38 -8.01 -19.64 -11.68
C ARG A 38 -6.99 -20.77 -11.66
N LEU A 39 -6.51 -21.17 -10.48
CA LEU A 39 -5.51 -22.23 -10.32
C LEU A 39 -6.13 -23.62 -10.15
N GLY A 40 -7.46 -23.71 -10.00
CA GLY A 40 -8.16 -24.98 -9.79
C GLY A 40 -7.82 -25.65 -8.45
N VAL A 41 -7.55 -24.83 -7.40
CA VAL A 41 -7.17 -25.33 -6.07
C VAL A 41 -8.16 -24.85 -5.00
N PRO A 42 -8.25 -25.54 -3.85
CA PRO A 42 -9.12 -25.09 -2.75
C PRO A 42 -8.76 -23.67 -2.27
N VAL A 43 -9.76 -22.86 -1.90
CA VAL A 43 -9.57 -21.50 -1.37
C VAL A 43 -8.63 -21.48 -0.15
N ALA A 44 -8.62 -22.55 0.65
CA ALA A 44 -7.69 -22.69 1.77
C ALA A 44 -6.21 -22.65 1.34
N GLN A 45 -5.87 -23.16 0.16
CA GLN A 45 -4.50 -23.09 -0.36
C GLN A 45 -4.14 -21.69 -0.85
N THR A 46 -5.06 -20.98 -1.46
CA THR A 46 -4.82 -19.59 -1.88
C THR A 46 -4.88 -18.61 -0.69
N GLY A 47 -5.56 -18.99 0.38
CA GLY A 47 -5.59 -18.22 1.64
C GLY A 47 -4.21 -18.03 2.29
N VAL A 48 -3.21 -18.87 1.94
CA VAL A 48 -1.81 -18.69 2.38
C VAL A 48 -1.20 -17.36 1.88
N ILE A 49 -1.80 -16.70 0.89
CA ILE A 49 -1.43 -15.35 0.43
C ILE A 49 -1.32 -14.39 1.62
N PHE A 50 -2.33 -14.39 2.49
CA PHE A 50 -2.39 -13.47 3.63
C PHE A 50 -1.30 -13.76 4.65
N LEU A 51 -0.97 -15.05 4.86
CA LEU A 51 0.13 -15.46 5.73
C LEU A 51 1.46 -14.93 5.18
N PHE A 52 1.75 -15.18 3.91
CA PHE A 52 3.02 -14.79 3.29
C PHE A 52 3.15 -13.28 3.10
N PHE A 53 2.05 -12.58 2.81
CA PHE A 53 2.01 -11.12 2.83
C PHE A 53 2.38 -10.58 4.23
N THR A 54 1.76 -11.12 5.29
CA THR A 54 2.05 -10.71 6.67
C THR A 54 3.47 -11.06 7.09
N LEU A 55 3.96 -12.24 6.71
CA LEU A 55 5.36 -12.62 6.93
C LEU A 55 6.33 -11.66 6.22
N GLY A 56 6.03 -11.25 5.00
CA GLY A 56 6.81 -10.23 4.28
C GLY A 56 6.88 -8.92 5.06
N MET A 57 5.76 -8.43 5.55
CA MET A 57 5.72 -7.23 6.40
C MET A 57 6.53 -7.41 7.69
N PHE A 58 6.44 -8.58 8.32
CA PHE A 58 7.14 -8.87 9.56
C PHE A 58 8.65 -8.96 9.36
N LEU A 59 9.11 -9.64 8.30
CA LEU A 59 10.52 -9.83 7.99
C LEU A 59 11.26 -8.50 7.80
N ILE A 60 10.60 -7.49 7.22
CA ILE A 60 11.21 -6.18 7.04
C ILE A 60 11.23 -5.36 8.34
N GLY A 61 10.43 -5.74 9.36
CA GLY A 61 10.28 -5.01 10.62
C GLY A 61 11.60 -4.60 11.27
N PRO A 62 12.55 -5.53 11.54
CA PRO A 62 13.85 -5.20 12.14
C PRO A 62 14.73 -4.28 11.29
N PHE A 63 14.54 -4.26 9.97
CA PHE A 63 15.33 -3.48 9.02
C PHE A 63 14.72 -2.14 8.67
N HIS A 64 13.46 -1.88 9.04
CA HIS A 64 12.74 -0.64 8.73
C HIS A 64 13.51 0.62 9.14
N ALA A 65 13.97 0.67 10.39
CA ALA A 65 14.69 1.82 10.93
C ALA A 65 15.96 2.07 10.13
N TYR A 66 16.75 1.02 9.88
CA TYR A 66 17.98 1.12 9.10
C TYR A 66 17.72 1.62 7.67
N LEU A 67 16.73 1.05 6.97
CA LEU A 67 16.42 1.44 5.59
C LEU A 67 15.93 2.89 5.50
N VAL A 68 15.09 3.32 6.43
CA VAL A 68 14.54 4.68 6.44
C VAL A 68 15.57 5.72 6.85
N ASP A 69 16.59 5.33 7.66
CA ASP A 69 17.69 6.21 8.05
C ASP A 69 18.85 6.22 7.04
N ALA A 70 19.13 5.07 6.39
CA ALA A 70 20.20 4.97 5.39
C ALA A 70 19.87 5.67 4.06
N TYR A 71 18.59 5.77 3.72
CA TYR A 71 18.14 6.34 2.44
C TYR A 71 17.19 7.52 2.64
N LYS A 72 17.08 8.38 1.63
CA LYS A 72 16.12 9.48 1.63
C LYS A 72 14.69 8.93 1.69
N ARG A 73 13.98 9.22 2.76
CA ARG A 73 12.62 8.67 3.08
C ARG A 73 11.61 8.79 1.93
N LYS A 74 11.66 9.91 1.19
CA LYS A 74 10.81 10.12 0.02
C LYS A 74 11.03 9.07 -1.06
N TYR A 75 12.30 8.80 -1.42
CA TYR A 75 12.62 7.82 -2.47
C TYR A 75 12.34 6.40 -2.02
N MET A 76 12.56 6.09 -0.74
CA MET A 76 12.16 4.79 -0.17
C MET A 76 10.65 4.58 -0.24
N CYS A 77 9.87 5.59 0.14
CA CYS A 77 8.40 5.55 0.05
C CYS A 77 7.94 5.38 -1.40
N MET A 78 8.51 6.12 -2.35
CA MET A 78 8.17 6.02 -3.77
C MET A 78 8.52 4.65 -4.35
N PHE A 79 9.74 4.16 -4.08
CA PHE A 79 10.21 2.88 -4.62
C PHE A 79 9.37 1.71 -4.08
N SER A 80 9.16 1.67 -2.77
CA SER A 80 8.37 0.60 -2.15
C SER A 80 6.91 0.65 -2.57
N PHE A 81 6.34 1.83 -2.72
CA PHE A 81 4.97 1.98 -3.23
C PHE A 81 4.89 1.53 -4.70
N ALA A 82 5.85 1.91 -5.55
CA ALA A 82 5.91 1.45 -6.94
C ALA A 82 6.09 -0.09 -7.03
N LEU A 83 6.94 -0.66 -6.17
CA LEU A 83 7.12 -2.12 -6.08
C LEU A 83 5.83 -2.83 -5.67
N MET A 84 5.08 -2.29 -4.71
CA MET A 84 3.79 -2.82 -4.33
C MET A 84 2.80 -2.81 -5.50
N VAL A 85 2.74 -1.71 -6.26
CA VAL A 85 1.88 -1.60 -7.45
C VAL A 85 2.31 -2.58 -8.53
N ALA A 86 3.61 -2.74 -8.76
CA ALA A 86 4.15 -3.73 -9.70
C ALA A 86 3.80 -5.16 -9.29
N ALA A 87 3.92 -5.50 -8.00
CA ALA A 87 3.49 -6.79 -7.47
C ALA A 87 1.98 -7.01 -7.67
N THR A 88 1.17 -5.98 -7.45
CA THR A 88 -0.28 -6.02 -7.73
C THR A 88 -0.55 -6.34 -9.20
N ALA A 89 0.11 -5.69 -10.13
CA ALA A 89 0.00 -5.99 -11.56
C ALA A 89 0.47 -7.41 -11.89
N GLY A 90 1.46 -7.91 -11.16
CA GLY A 90 2.02 -9.25 -11.31
C GLY A 90 1.02 -10.39 -11.12
N TYR A 91 -0.05 -10.20 -10.34
CA TYR A 91 -1.10 -11.21 -10.17
C TYR A 91 -1.81 -11.60 -11.48
N THR A 92 -1.70 -10.78 -12.52
CA THR A 92 -2.18 -11.11 -13.86
C THR A 92 -1.47 -12.33 -14.46
N PHE A 93 -0.22 -12.52 -14.12
CA PHE A 93 0.67 -13.51 -14.72
C PHE A 93 0.84 -14.78 -13.87
N VAL A 94 0.29 -14.82 -12.68
CA VAL A 94 0.39 -15.96 -11.77
C VAL A 94 -0.25 -17.20 -12.40
N THR A 95 0.51 -18.31 -12.44
CA THR A 95 0.09 -19.60 -13.04
C THR A 95 0.09 -20.74 -12.02
N ASN A 96 0.73 -20.58 -10.88
CA ASN A 96 0.82 -21.59 -9.83
C ASN A 96 0.89 -20.99 -8.42
N VAL A 97 0.67 -21.83 -7.40
CA VAL A 97 0.64 -21.40 -5.99
C VAL A 97 1.99 -20.87 -5.52
N THR A 98 3.09 -21.38 -6.04
CA THR A 98 4.44 -20.93 -5.65
C THR A 98 4.68 -19.48 -6.08
N GLU A 99 4.33 -19.14 -7.32
CA GLU A 99 4.40 -17.75 -7.81
C GLU A 99 3.50 -16.83 -7.00
N LEU A 100 2.30 -17.30 -6.65
CA LEU A 100 1.36 -16.59 -5.83
C LEU A 100 1.94 -16.23 -4.45
N VAL A 101 2.59 -17.19 -3.79
CA VAL A 101 3.25 -17.02 -2.49
C VAL A 101 4.43 -16.05 -2.59
N LEU A 102 5.28 -16.21 -3.60
CA LEU A 102 6.43 -15.31 -3.81
C LEU A 102 5.97 -13.86 -4.02
N LEU A 103 4.98 -13.69 -4.88
CA LEU A 103 4.45 -12.36 -5.19
C LEU A 103 3.79 -11.70 -3.98
N SER A 104 3.04 -12.46 -3.18
CA SER A 104 2.43 -11.99 -1.93
C SER A 104 3.48 -11.57 -0.92
N THR A 105 4.58 -12.32 -0.81
CA THR A 105 5.70 -11.98 0.09
C THR A 105 6.35 -10.67 -0.33
N VAL A 106 6.64 -10.50 -1.63
CA VAL A 106 7.21 -9.26 -2.18
C VAL A 106 6.27 -8.08 -1.95
N GLN A 107 4.97 -8.28 -2.16
CA GLN A 107 3.96 -7.25 -1.93
C GLN A 107 3.90 -6.86 -0.44
N GLY A 108 3.99 -7.82 0.47
CA GLY A 108 4.05 -7.58 1.92
C GLY A 108 5.28 -6.81 2.35
N LEU A 109 6.47 -7.19 1.85
CA LEU A 109 7.73 -6.45 2.06
C LEU A 109 7.59 -5.00 1.58
N ALA A 110 7.13 -4.80 0.36
CA ALA A 110 6.96 -3.48 -0.24
C ALA A 110 5.96 -2.63 0.54
N PHE A 111 4.83 -3.20 0.95
CA PHE A 111 3.81 -2.51 1.74
C PHE A 111 4.34 -2.11 3.13
N GLY A 112 5.09 -3.00 3.80
CA GLY A 112 5.71 -2.71 5.09
C GLY A 112 6.67 -1.52 5.01
N ILE A 113 7.54 -1.47 4.00
CA ILE A 113 8.45 -0.34 3.78
C ILE A 113 7.66 0.93 3.44
N ALA A 114 6.67 0.84 2.53
CA ALA A 114 5.90 1.99 2.08
C ALA A 114 5.15 2.67 3.24
N THR A 115 4.54 1.89 4.12
CA THR A 115 3.81 2.41 5.29
C THR A 115 4.73 3.06 6.30
N THR A 116 5.88 2.46 6.61
CA THR A 116 6.86 3.01 7.56
C THR A 116 7.53 4.26 6.99
N ALA A 117 7.99 4.22 5.74
CA ALA A 117 8.57 5.39 5.09
C ALA A 117 7.54 6.53 4.93
N GLY A 118 6.29 6.19 4.66
CA GLY A 118 5.20 7.15 4.53
C GLY A 118 4.91 7.90 5.82
N ILE A 119 4.78 7.20 6.95
CA ILE A 119 4.54 7.83 8.25
C ILE A 119 5.73 8.67 8.70
N THR A 120 6.95 8.19 8.46
CA THR A 120 8.17 8.93 8.79
C THR A 120 8.27 10.21 7.96
N LEU A 121 7.97 10.13 6.66
CA LEU A 121 7.91 11.28 5.77
C LEU A 121 6.85 12.29 6.21
N ALA A 122 5.68 11.82 6.65
CA ALA A 122 4.62 12.69 7.18
C ALA A 122 5.06 13.43 8.45
N ILE A 123 5.81 12.76 9.33
CA ILE A 123 6.38 13.36 10.54
C ILE A 123 7.42 14.41 10.19
N ASP A 124 8.29 14.17 9.21
CA ASP A 124 9.37 15.09 8.81
C ASP A 124 8.84 16.42 8.28
N ILE A 125 7.74 16.38 7.53
CA ILE A 125 7.15 17.60 6.95
C ILE A 125 6.16 18.29 7.90
N THR A 126 5.95 17.73 9.12
CA THR A 126 5.04 18.27 10.13
C THR A 126 5.83 18.99 11.21
N ASN A 127 5.36 20.17 11.61
CA ASN A 127 5.97 20.91 12.73
C ASN A 127 5.97 20.10 14.03
N ALA A 128 7.02 20.21 14.83
CA ALA A 128 7.20 19.45 16.06
C ALA A 128 5.99 19.52 17.02
N THR A 129 5.34 20.65 17.13
CA THR A 129 4.16 20.87 17.99
C THR A 129 2.89 20.17 17.48
N LEU A 130 2.84 19.82 16.19
CA LEU A 130 1.68 19.20 15.54
C LEU A 130 1.90 17.75 15.14
N ARG A 131 3.04 17.14 15.48
CA ARG A 131 3.39 15.76 15.07
C ARG A 131 2.36 14.73 15.54
N SER A 132 1.85 14.86 16.76
CA SER A 132 0.83 13.95 17.28
C SER A 132 -0.47 14.04 16.46
N ALA A 133 -0.97 15.24 16.22
CA ALA A 133 -2.16 15.44 15.39
C ALA A 133 -1.94 14.99 13.93
N GLY A 134 -0.74 15.24 13.38
CA GLY A 134 -0.34 14.80 12.07
C GLY A 134 -0.35 13.27 11.93
N ASN A 135 0.22 12.57 12.90
CA ASN A 135 0.25 11.10 12.93
C ASN A 135 -1.16 10.50 13.02
N VAL A 136 -2.03 11.07 13.86
CA VAL A 136 -3.44 10.66 13.95
C VAL A 136 -4.15 10.86 12.62
N SER A 137 -4.01 12.04 12.00
CA SER A 137 -4.64 12.34 10.70
C SER A 137 -4.15 11.41 9.60
N PHE A 138 -2.84 11.15 9.53
CA PHE A 138 -2.24 10.22 8.57
C PHE A 138 -2.78 8.78 8.75
N SER A 139 -2.91 8.31 10.00
CA SER A 139 -3.44 6.99 10.32
C SER A 139 -4.94 6.86 9.99
N TRP A 140 -5.72 7.93 10.14
CA TRP A 140 -7.12 7.94 9.72
C TRP A 140 -7.28 7.79 8.21
N MET A 141 -6.39 8.38 7.40
CA MET A 141 -6.40 8.19 5.95
C MET A 141 -6.19 6.72 5.56
N ALA A 142 -5.30 6.00 6.26
CA ALA A 142 -5.13 4.57 6.06
C ALA A 142 -6.42 3.79 6.33
N ARG A 143 -7.08 4.05 7.46
CA ARG A 143 -8.34 3.38 7.83
C ARG A 143 -9.47 3.67 6.84
N LEU A 144 -9.61 4.92 6.40
CA LEU A 144 -10.56 5.28 5.35
C LEU A 144 -10.23 4.56 4.04
N GLY A 145 -8.96 4.47 3.68
CA GLY A 145 -8.50 3.73 2.50
C GLY A 145 -8.86 2.25 2.55
N MET A 146 -8.70 1.60 3.71
CA MET A 146 -9.14 0.21 3.92
C MET A 146 -10.64 0.04 3.66
N ILE A 147 -11.48 0.88 4.28
CA ILE A 147 -12.94 0.78 4.15
C ILE A 147 -13.36 0.98 2.69
N ILE A 148 -12.88 2.06 2.07
CA ILE A 148 -13.18 2.38 0.67
C ILE A 148 -12.69 1.25 -0.24
N GLY A 149 -11.46 0.77 -0.04
CA GLY A 149 -10.88 -0.29 -0.84
C GLY A 149 -11.68 -1.59 -0.79
N VAL A 150 -12.05 -2.05 0.40
CA VAL A 150 -12.86 -3.29 0.57
C VAL A 150 -14.22 -3.15 -0.11
N VAL A 151 -14.93 -2.04 0.11
CA VAL A 151 -16.24 -1.81 -0.48
C VAL A 151 -16.16 -1.77 -2.01
N LEU A 152 -15.20 -0.99 -2.55
CA LEU A 152 -14.96 -0.91 -3.98
C LEU A 152 -14.54 -2.26 -4.58
N GLY A 153 -13.69 -3.01 -3.88
CA GLY A 153 -13.20 -4.31 -4.33
C GLY A 153 -14.32 -5.32 -4.50
N VAL A 154 -15.17 -5.47 -3.49
CA VAL A 154 -16.33 -6.37 -3.55
C VAL A 154 -17.31 -5.92 -4.64
N TRP A 155 -17.62 -4.63 -4.73
CA TRP A 155 -18.54 -4.10 -5.73
C TRP A 155 -18.00 -4.29 -7.16
N LEU A 156 -16.73 -4.00 -7.40
CA LEU A 156 -16.09 -4.18 -8.70
C LEU A 156 -16.05 -5.65 -9.12
N TYR A 157 -15.78 -6.55 -8.16
CA TYR A 157 -15.73 -7.98 -8.44
C TYR A 157 -17.10 -8.56 -8.81
N GLN A 158 -18.17 -8.08 -8.16
CA GLN A 158 -19.54 -8.51 -8.47
C GLN A 158 -20.09 -7.93 -9.78
N SER A 159 -19.65 -6.72 -10.14
CA SER A 159 -20.19 -5.98 -11.30
C SER A 159 -19.36 -6.13 -12.56
N TYR A 160 -18.06 -6.44 -12.42
CA TYR A 160 -17.08 -6.47 -13.50
C TYR A 160 -16.15 -7.67 -13.38
N SER A 161 -15.20 -7.81 -14.32
CA SER A 161 -14.18 -8.85 -14.29
C SER A 161 -13.05 -8.51 -13.31
N PHE A 162 -12.36 -9.56 -12.82
CA PHE A 162 -11.14 -9.41 -12.00
C PHE A 162 -10.07 -8.52 -12.67
N LYS A 163 -9.96 -8.60 -14.01
CA LYS A 163 -9.02 -7.76 -14.76
C LYS A 163 -9.32 -6.27 -14.61
N ASN A 164 -10.58 -5.87 -14.62
CA ASN A 164 -10.99 -4.48 -14.42
C ASN A 164 -10.70 -4.03 -12.98
N LEU A 165 -11.00 -4.87 -11.99
CA LEU A 165 -10.66 -4.63 -10.60
C LEU A 165 -9.16 -4.41 -10.41
N LEU A 166 -8.34 -5.27 -11.01
CA LEU A 166 -6.88 -5.16 -10.95
C LEU A 166 -6.39 -3.86 -11.60
N SER A 167 -6.97 -3.47 -12.75
CA SER A 167 -6.64 -2.21 -13.42
C SER A 167 -6.95 -1.01 -12.54
N VAL A 168 -8.10 -0.97 -11.88
CA VAL A 168 -8.47 0.11 -10.94
C VAL A 168 -7.49 0.16 -9.75
N SER A 169 -7.12 -1.00 -9.19
CA SER A 169 -6.13 -1.08 -8.12
C SER A 169 -4.77 -0.50 -8.55
N VAL A 170 -4.28 -0.89 -9.72
CA VAL A 170 -3.00 -0.41 -10.27
C VAL A 170 -3.04 1.09 -10.56
N ILE A 171 -4.10 1.60 -11.20
CA ILE A 171 -4.25 3.03 -11.51
C ILE A 171 -4.28 3.85 -10.21
N THR A 172 -5.03 3.39 -9.21
CA THR A 172 -5.10 4.04 -7.89
C THR A 172 -3.72 4.05 -7.23
N GLY A 173 -2.98 2.95 -7.32
CA GLY A 173 -1.61 2.86 -6.81
C GLY A 173 -0.65 3.80 -7.51
N ILE A 174 -0.69 3.89 -8.84
CA ILE A 174 0.14 4.83 -9.62
C ILE A 174 -0.17 6.28 -9.21
N ALA A 175 -1.45 6.63 -9.06
CA ALA A 175 -1.84 7.96 -8.58
C ALA A 175 -1.23 8.27 -7.21
N GLY A 176 -1.19 7.29 -6.29
CA GLY A 176 -0.54 7.41 -4.99
C GLY A 176 0.97 7.67 -5.10
N VAL A 177 1.67 6.94 -5.97
CA VAL A 177 3.12 7.17 -6.23
C VAL A 177 3.37 8.61 -6.73
N LEU A 178 2.53 9.10 -7.65
CA LEU A 178 2.63 10.46 -8.18
C LEU A 178 2.38 11.52 -7.08
N MET A 179 1.47 11.25 -6.13
CA MET A 179 1.27 12.13 -4.98
C MET A 179 2.51 12.21 -4.09
N VAL A 180 3.19 11.08 -3.82
CA VAL A 180 4.46 11.06 -3.07
C VAL A 180 5.55 11.82 -3.84
N ALA A 181 5.63 11.64 -5.14
CA ALA A 181 6.61 12.33 -5.99
C ALA A 181 6.49 13.86 -5.88
N GLY A 182 5.27 14.38 -5.75
CA GLY A 182 4.99 15.80 -5.57
C GLY A 182 5.25 16.36 -4.16
N VAL A 183 5.64 15.53 -3.19
CA VAL A 183 5.99 16.01 -1.82
C VAL A 183 7.37 16.65 -1.85
N TYR A 184 7.48 17.88 -1.36
CA TYR A 184 8.76 18.54 -1.13
C TYR A 184 9.17 18.34 0.33
N VAL A 185 10.39 17.87 0.53
CA VAL A 185 11.01 17.73 1.86
C VAL A 185 12.11 18.78 1.94
N PRO A 186 11.98 19.79 2.78
CA PRO A 186 13.09 20.71 3.03
C PRO A 186 14.19 19.92 3.74
N PHE A 187 15.39 19.93 3.17
CA PHE A 187 16.61 19.39 3.79
C PHE A 187 17.29 20.46 4.62
#